data_f0d1790e7b188580cbef24230fbf1328
#
_entry.id   f0d1790e7b188580cbef24230fbf1328
#
_cell.length_a   1.000
_cell.length_b   1.000
_cell.length_c   1.000
_cell.angle_alpha   90.00
_cell.angle_beta   90.00
_cell.angle_gamma   90.00
#
_symmetry.space_group_name_H-M   'P 1'
#
loop_
_entity.id
_entity.type
_entity.pdbx_description
1 polymer ?
#
loop_
_entity_poly.entity_id
_entity_poly.type
_entity_poly.pdbx_seq_one_letter_code
_entity_poly.pdbx_strand_id
1 'polypeptide(L)'
;KAARRMEKLIHDQIEESNGASEIRNSLFEAALFGTGIVKGPFNFNKTLNRWSSDEDGARTYSPIAVRVPRIEFVSIWDFFPDPNATTIDEAEYVFHRHRMNRTQLRSLSKLPYFDKDAIRECLQMGPNYVEKDYEQELKDDSRTDEYGASQFEVLEYWGVMDAEYARQVGMEIDEGVDDLDEIQINA
;
A
#
# COMPACT_ATOMS: atom_id res chain seq x y z
N LYS A 1 -5.16 -23.09 -28.19
CA LYS A 1 -3.91 -22.25 -28.19
C LYS A 1 -4.05 -20.99 -27.32
N ALA A 2 -5.17 -20.25 -27.40
CA ALA A 2 -5.39 -19.01 -26.63
C ALA A 2 -5.40 -19.28 -25.10
N ALA A 3 -6.15 -20.27 -24.63
CA ALA A 3 -6.22 -20.62 -23.22
C ALA A 3 -4.84 -20.94 -22.59
N ARG A 4 -4.01 -21.71 -23.27
CA ARG A 4 -2.64 -22.01 -22.80
C ARG A 4 -1.74 -20.79 -22.75
N ARG A 5 -1.94 -19.81 -23.65
CA ARG A 5 -1.19 -18.54 -23.58
C ARG A 5 -1.63 -17.69 -22.41
N MET A 6 -2.95 -17.68 -22.14
CA MET A 6 -3.50 -16.97 -20.98
C MET A 6 -3.02 -17.59 -19.66
N GLU A 7 -3.09 -18.93 -19.55
CA GLU A 7 -2.59 -19.68 -18.40
C GLU A 7 -1.12 -19.33 -18.10
N LYS A 8 -0.27 -19.35 -19.16
CA LYS A 8 1.13 -19.00 -19.00
C LYS A 8 1.31 -17.54 -18.56
N LEU A 9 0.56 -16.62 -19.18
CA LEU A 9 0.64 -15.19 -18.82
C LEU A 9 0.24 -14.96 -17.35
N ILE A 10 -0.83 -15.59 -16.88
CA ILE A 10 -1.26 -15.50 -15.48
C ILE A 10 -0.18 -16.07 -14.56
N HIS A 11 0.40 -17.20 -14.91
CA HIS A 11 1.46 -17.82 -14.12
C HIS A 11 2.69 -16.91 -14.02
N ASP A 12 3.14 -16.37 -15.16
CA ASP A 12 4.27 -15.43 -15.22
C ASP A 12 3.98 -14.16 -14.38
N GLN A 13 2.74 -13.64 -14.41
CA GLN A 13 2.35 -12.48 -13.60
C GLN A 13 2.33 -12.78 -12.10
N ILE A 14 1.88 -13.96 -11.69
CA ILE A 14 1.90 -14.37 -10.27
C ILE A 14 3.34 -14.51 -9.78
N GLU A 15 4.24 -15.06 -10.59
CA GLU A 15 5.65 -15.15 -10.25
C GLU A 15 6.31 -13.76 -10.17
N GLU A 16 6.05 -12.88 -11.13
CA GLU A 16 6.59 -11.51 -11.16
C GLU A 16 6.15 -10.66 -9.98
N SER A 17 4.90 -10.86 -9.53
CA SER A 17 4.31 -10.15 -8.38
C SER A 17 4.79 -10.69 -7.03
N ASN A 18 5.56 -11.77 -6.99
CA ASN A 18 5.87 -12.54 -5.77
C ASN A 18 4.61 -13.03 -5.03
N GLY A 19 3.51 -13.18 -5.75
CA GLY A 19 2.18 -13.48 -5.21
C GLY A 19 2.13 -14.76 -4.37
N ALA A 20 2.92 -15.77 -4.72
CA ALA A 20 2.99 -17.02 -3.96
C ALA A 20 3.51 -16.80 -2.53
N SER A 21 4.45 -15.88 -2.32
CA SER A 21 4.95 -15.52 -0.99
C SER A 21 3.91 -14.76 -0.18
N GLU A 22 3.26 -13.78 -0.80
CA GLU A 22 2.22 -12.97 -0.15
C GLU A 22 1.03 -13.83 0.28
N ILE A 23 0.57 -14.74 -0.58
CA ILE A 23 -0.50 -15.69 -0.26
C ILE A 23 -0.06 -16.65 0.86
N ARG A 24 1.20 -17.11 0.87
CA ARG A 24 1.71 -17.97 1.94
C ARG A 24 1.67 -17.27 3.29
N ASN A 25 2.08 -16.00 3.35
CA ASN A 25 2.03 -15.20 4.57
C ASN A 25 0.61 -15.04 5.07
N SER A 26 -0.34 -14.75 4.17
CA SER A 26 -1.75 -14.66 4.50
C SER A 26 -2.33 -15.97 5.02
N LEU A 27 -1.99 -17.10 4.40
CA LEU A 27 -2.42 -18.43 4.87
C LEU A 27 -1.81 -18.77 6.24
N PHE A 28 -0.59 -18.35 6.50
CA PHE A 28 0.05 -18.54 7.79
C PHE A 28 -0.67 -17.73 8.89
N GLU A 29 -0.98 -16.45 8.64
CA GLU A 29 -1.80 -15.66 9.58
C GLU A 29 -3.21 -16.24 9.76
N ALA A 30 -3.84 -16.70 8.68
CA ALA A 30 -5.13 -17.36 8.74
C ALA A 30 -5.10 -18.61 9.64
N ALA A 31 -4.02 -19.37 9.61
CA ALA A 31 -3.85 -20.55 10.47
C ALA A 31 -3.64 -20.17 11.94
N LEU A 32 -3.00 -19.04 12.22
CA LEU A 32 -2.73 -18.58 13.60
C LEU A 32 -3.91 -17.82 14.23
N PHE A 33 -4.50 -16.90 13.48
CA PHE A 33 -5.49 -15.95 14.00
C PHE A 33 -6.91 -16.16 13.43
N GLY A 34 -7.08 -17.13 12.50
CA GLY A 34 -8.35 -17.39 11.86
C GLY A 34 -8.68 -16.48 10.67
N THR A 35 -7.87 -15.45 10.43
CA THR A 35 -8.08 -14.48 9.35
C THR A 35 -6.78 -14.19 8.62
N GLY A 36 -6.82 -14.27 7.29
CA GLY A 36 -5.71 -13.89 6.42
C GLY A 36 -6.16 -12.86 5.40
N ILE A 37 -5.42 -11.79 5.25
CA ILE A 37 -5.79 -10.63 4.44
C ILE A 37 -4.81 -10.48 3.30
N VAL A 38 -5.36 -10.29 2.10
CA VAL A 38 -4.59 -10.02 0.87
C VAL A 38 -5.22 -8.82 0.17
N LYS A 39 -4.40 -7.89 -0.22
CA LYS A 39 -4.77 -6.68 -0.94
C LYS A 39 -4.33 -6.78 -2.40
N GLY A 40 -5.20 -6.40 -3.31
CA GLY A 40 -4.91 -6.40 -4.75
C GLY A 40 -5.83 -7.33 -5.55
N PRO A 41 -5.52 -7.56 -6.83
CA PRO A 41 -4.34 -7.08 -7.57
C PRO A 41 -4.41 -5.59 -7.93
N PHE A 42 -3.30 -4.89 -7.83
CA PHE A 42 -3.16 -3.50 -8.26
C PHE A 42 -1.91 -3.31 -9.13
N ASN A 43 -1.90 -2.24 -9.93
CA ASN A 43 -0.77 -1.95 -10.81
C ASN A 43 0.34 -1.24 -10.03
N PHE A 44 1.54 -1.81 -10.10
CA PHE A 44 2.73 -1.25 -9.49
C PHE A 44 3.77 -0.89 -10.56
N ASN A 45 4.39 0.29 -10.43
CA ASN A 45 5.47 0.71 -11.31
C ASN A 45 6.80 0.18 -10.77
N LYS A 46 7.37 -0.82 -11.45
CA LYS A 46 8.68 -1.38 -11.13
C LYS A 46 9.73 -0.79 -12.07
N THR A 47 10.80 -0.24 -11.51
CA THR A 47 11.93 0.21 -12.30
C THR A 47 12.90 -0.94 -12.53
N LEU A 48 13.05 -1.36 -13.78
CA LEU A 48 14.05 -2.32 -14.19
C LEU A 48 15.34 -1.59 -14.54
N ASN A 49 16.42 -1.92 -13.87
CA ASN A 49 17.75 -1.40 -14.16
C ASN A 49 18.27 -2.05 -15.43
N ARG A 50 18.37 -1.28 -16.50
CA ARG A 50 18.90 -1.76 -17.78
C ARG A 50 20.17 -1.01 -18.14
N TRP A 51 21.15 -1.77 -18.58
CA TRP A 51 22.37 -1.25 -19.17
C TRP A 51 22.36 -1.54 -20.66
N SER A 52 22.48 -0.52 -21.48
CA SER A 52 22.69 -0.65 -22.91
C SER A 52 24.17 -0.40 -23.23
N SER A 53 24.71 -1.12 -24.22
CA SER A 53 26.03 -0.81 -24.76
C SER A 53 25.86 -0.12 -26.10
N ASP A 54 26.51 1.00 -26.28
CA ASP A 54 26.59 1.69 -27.57
C ASP A 54 27.61 1.00 -28.50
N GLU A 55 27.62 1.38 -29.76
CA GLU A 55 28.53 0.82 -30.78
C GLU A 55 30.01 0.97 -30.39
N ASP A 56 30.35 1.99 -29.60
CA ASP A 56 31.69 2.25 -29.07
C ASP A 56 32.01 1.45 -27.78
N GLY A 57 31.11 0.56 -27.32
CA GLY A 57 31.29 -0.24 -26.11
C GLY A 57 31.05 0.47 -24.80
N ALA A 58 30.63 1.75 -24.83
CA ALA A 58 30.25 2.49 -23.64
C ALA A 58 28.93 1.95 -23.06
N ARG A 59 28.91 1.75 -21.73
CA ARG A 59 27.71 1.28 -21.02
C ARG A 59 26.92 2.46 -20.52
N THR A 60 25.70 2.60 -21.03
CA THR A 60 24.77 3.64 -20.59
C THR A 60 23.68 3.02 -19.71
N TYR A 61 23.44 3.61 -18.54
CA TYR A 61 22.37 3.23 -17.64
C TYR A 61 21.04 3.82 -18.12
N SER A 62 20.09 2.97 -18.46
CA SER A 62 18.77 3.35 -18.96
C SER A 62 17.68 2.59 -18.21
N PRO A 63 17.20 3.13 -17.08
CA PRO A 63 16.14 2.50 -16.30
C PRO A 63 14.82 2.54 -17.09
N ILE A 64 14.09 1.43 -17.08
CA ILE A 64 12.79 1.30 -17.73
C ILE A 64 11.74 1.09 -16.64
N ALA A 65 10.69 1.91 -16.63
CA ALA A 65 9.52 1.70 -15.78
C ALA A 65 8.58 0.70 -16.47
N VAL A 66 8.28 -0.39 -15.80
CA VAL A 66 7.34 -1.41 -16.25
C VAL A 66 6.20 -1.50 -15.24
N ARG A 67 4.97 -1.59 -15.73
CA ARG A 67 3.80 -1.85 -14.90
C ARG A 67 3.66 -3.35 -14.70
N VAL A 68 3.66 -3.76 -13.43
CA VAL A 68 3.46 -5.16 -13.04
C VAL A 68 2.30 -5.26 -12.07
N PRO A 69 1.48 -6.31 -12.14
CA PRO A 69 0.46 -6.56 -11.13
C PRO A 69 1.17 -6.88 -9.81
N ARG A 70 0.62 -6.40 -8.72
CA ARG A 70 1.10 -6.70 -7.37
C ARG A 70 -0.05 -7.15 -6.49
N ILE A 71 0.24 -8.14 -5.68
CA ILE A 71 -0.58 -8.59 -4.56
C ILE A 71 0.25 -8.32 -3.31
N GLU A 72 -0.37 -7.85 -2.25
CA GLU A 72 0.27 -7.51 -1.00
C GLU A 72 -0.44 -8.21 0.16
N PHE A 73 0.32 -8.86 1.00
CA PHE A 73 -0.16 -9.38 2.27
C PHE A 73 -0.32 -8.21 3.25
N VAL A 74 -1.45 -8.17 3.94
CA VAL A 74 -1.74 -7.20 4.99
C VAL A 74 -1.85 -7.95 6.31
N SER A 75 -1.05 -7.56 7.29
CA SER A 75 -1.16 -8.16 8.62
C SER A 75 -2.48 -7.77 9.30
N ILE A 76 -3.06 -8.71 10.03
CA ILE A 76 -4.30 -8.47 10.80
C ILE A 76 -4.14 -7.30 11.78
N TRP A 77 -2.93 -7.05 12.25
CA TRP A 77 -2.62 -5.96 13.18
C TRP A 77 -2.63 -4.57 12.52
N ASP A 78 -2.49 -4.51 11.20
CA ASP A 78 -2.45 -3.28 10.42
C ASP A 78 -3.72 -3.08 9.57
N PHE A 79 -4.74 -3.91 9.81
CA PHE A 79 -6.02 -3.91 9.09
C PHE A 79 -7.16 -3.53 10.02
N PHE A 80 -7.85 -2.44 9.70
CA PHE A 80 -8.94 -1.90 10.51
C PHE A 80 -10.19 -1.72 9.65
N PRO A 81 -11.05 -2.76 9.55
CA PRO A 81 -12.31 -2.66 8.84
C PRO A 81 -13.35 -1.91 9.68
N ASP A 82 -14.45 -1.52 9.04
CA ASP A 82 -15.63 -0.98 9.72
C ASP A 82 -16.12 -1.96 10.80
N PRO A 83 -16.20 -1.53 12.07
CA PRO A 83 -16.63 -2.40 13.17
C PRO A 83 -18.11 -2.79 13.09
N ASN A 84 -18.93 -2.11 12.29
CA ASN A 84 -20.35 -2.40 12.15
C ASN A 84 -20.62 -3.44 11.06
N ALA A 85 -19.65 -3.69 10.17
CA ALA A 85 -19.81 -4.65 9.09
C ALA A 85 -19.51 -6.09 9.55
N THR A 86 -20.29 -7.03 9.08
CA THR A 86 -20.07 -8.47 9.33
C THR A 86 -19.12 -9.08 8.29
N THR A 87 -19.15 -8.53 7.08
CA THR A 87 -18.33 -8.97 5.96
C THR A 87 -17.62 -7.76 5.33
N ILE A 88 -16.54 -8.02 4.60
CA ILE A 88 -15.79 -6.95 3.94
C ILE A 88 -16.63 -6.23 2.85
N ASP A 89 -17.59 -6.96 2.25
CA ASP A 89 -18.46 -6.40 1.21
C ASP A 89 -19.52 -5.43 1.78
N GLU A 90 -19.80 -5.51 3.07
CA GLU A 90 -20.73 -4.62 3.79
C GLU A 90 -20.00 -3.47 4.44
N ALA A 91 -18.67 -3.48 4.46
CA ALA A 91 -17.86 -2.45 5.10
C ALA A 91 -17.91 -1.15 4.29
N GLU A 92 -18.29 -0.05 4.91
CA GLU A 92 -18.26 1.27 4.28
C GLU A 92 -16.83 1.76 4.09
N TYR A 93 -15.93 1.33 4.98
CA TYR A 93 -14.51 1.71 4.89
C TYR A 93 -13.60 0.64 5.49
N VAL A 94 -12.34 0.71 5.07
CA VAL A 94 -11.23 -0.06 5.61
C VAL A 94 -10.01 0.85 5.72
N PHE A 95 -9.34 0.83 6.85
CA PHE A 95 -8.02 1.44 6.99
C PHE A 95 -6.93 0.39 6.98
N HIS A 96 -5.89 0.66 6.21
CA HIS A 96 -4.64 -0.09 6.24
C HIS A 96 -3.54 0.82 6.80
N ARG A 97 -2.94 0.41 7.91
CA ARG A 97 -1.87 1.13 8.59
C ARG A 97 -0.51 0.79 7.98
N HIS A 98 0.23 1.81 7.62
CA HIS A 98 1.61 1.70 7.18
C HIS A 98 2.55 2.32 8.22
N ARG A 99 3.61 1.61 8.54
CA ARG A 99 4.71 2.14 9.37
C ARG A 99 5.84 2.55 8.46
N MET A 100 6.07 3.85 8.34
CA MET A 100 7.03 4.43 7.41
C MET A 100 8.16 5.13 8.15
N ASN A 101 9.37 4.99 7.64
CA ASN A 101 10.47 5.82 8.09
C ASN A 101 10.44 7.19 7.36
N ARG A 102 11.25 8.14 7.86
CA ARG A 102 11.33 9.50 7.33
C ARG A 102 11.63 9.56 5.82
N THR A 103 12.45 8.63 5.33
CA THR A 103 12.84 8.57 3.91
C THR A 103 11.69 8.08 3.03
N GLN A 104 10.96 7.08 3.50
CA GLN A 104 9.77 6.55 2.81
C GLN A 104 8.69 7.63 2.72
N LEU A 105 8.36 8.28 3.84
CA LEU A 105 7.38 9.36 3.87
C LEU A 105 7.77 10.51 2.93
N ARG A 106 9.06 10.91 2.91
CA ARG A 106 9.55 11.92 1.96
C ARG A 106 9.42 11.45 0.52
N SER A 107 9.53 10.15 0.25
CA SER A 107 9.41 9.62 -1.10
C SER A 107 7.99 9.73 -1.65
N LEU A 108 6.97 9.70 -0.79
CA LEU A 108 5.58 9.93 -1.18
C LEU A 108 5.37 11.33 -1.76
N SER A 109 6.08 12.34 -1.26
CA SER A 109 5.99 13.72 -1.78
C SER A 109 6.42 13.88 -3.24
N LYS A 110 7.06 12.86 -3.83
CA LYS A 110 7.45 12.85 -5.24
C LYS A 110 6.34 12.34 -6.15
N LEU A 111 5.31 11.73 -5.57
CA LEU A 111 4.16 11.22 -6.30
C LEU A 111 3.15 12.35 -6.55
N PRO A 112 2.46 12.34 -7.70
CA PRO A 112 1.60 13.46 -8.10
C PRO A 112 0.33 13.62 -7.26
N TYR A 113 -0.11 12.56 -6.59
CA TYR A 113 -1.37 12.52 -5.84
C TYR A 113 -1.22 12.82 -4.34
N PHE A 114 -0.01 13.11 -3.88
CA PHE A 114 0.25 13.39 -2.48
C PHE A 114 0.50 14.89 -2.25
N ASP A 115 -0.14 15.43 -1.23
CA ASP A 115 0.09 16.81 -0.80
C ASP A 115 1.48 16.96 -0.17
N LYS A 116 2.32 17.75 -0.85
CA LYS A 116 3.72 17.97 -0.44
C LYS A 116 3.83 18.82 0.82
N ASP A 117 2.88 19.71 1.04
CA ASP A 117 2.91 20.62 2.18
C ASP A 117 2.44 19.88 3.43
N ALA A 118 1.40 19.05 3.34
CA ALA A 118 1.00 18.16 4.41
C ALA A 118 2.11 17.17 4.83
N ILE A 119 2.80 16.56 3.85
CA ILE A 119 3.94 15.68 4.15
C ILE A 119 5.08 16.45 4.83
N ARG A 120 5.35 17.70 4.41
CA ARG A 120 6.37 18.53 5.04
C ARG A 120 6.01 18.87 6.48
N GLU A 121 4.76 19.17 6.75
CA GLU A 121 4.25 19.43 8.09
C GLU A 121 4.39 18.18 8.98
N CYS A 122 3.95 17.02 8.52
CA CYS A 122 4.15 15.74 9.23
C CYS A 122 5.64 15.48 9.55
N LEU A 123 6.54 15.76 8.60
CA LEU A 123 7.98 15.60 8.81
C LEU A 123 8.56 16.59 9.84
N GLN A 124 7.93 17.77 10.01
CA GLN A 124 8.32 18.77 11.02
C GLN A 124 7.78 18.41 12.42
N MET A 125 6.54 17.88 12.50
CA MET A 125 5.96 17.40 13.76
C MET A 125 6.76 16.24 14.35
N GLY A 126 7.40 15.44 13.50
CA GLY A 126 8.18 14.27 13.91
C GLY A 126 7.39 12.96 13.92
N PRO A 127 8.05 11.85 14.27
CA PRO A 127 7.44 10.54 14.34
C PRO A 127 6.27 10.50 15.32
N ASN A 128 5.18 9.88 14.90
CA ASN A 128 3.94 9.81 15.68
C ASN A 128 3.51 8.37 16.01
N TYR A 129 4.28 7.37 15.54
CA TYR A 129 3.96 5.99 15.82
C TYR A 129 4.17 5.69 17.29
N VAL A 130 3.09 5.25 17.95
CA VAL A 130 3.12 4.76 19.33
C VAL A 130 2.94 3.25 19.29
N GLU A 131 3.88 2.56 19.89
CA GLU A 131 3.86 1.12 19.99
C GLU A 131 2.67 0.66 20.83
N LYS A 132 1.93 -0.34 20.38
CA LYS A 132 0.79 -0.91 21.10
C LYS A 132 1.28 -1.91 22.14
N ASP A 133 0.52 -2.07 23.21
CA ASP A 133 0.87 -2.98 24.33
C ASP A 133 1.17 -4.41 23.86
N TYR A 134 0.37 -4.93 22.91
CA TYR A 134 0.58 -6.26 22.33
C TYR A 134 1.86 -6.37 21.49
N GLU A 135 2.32 -5.28 20.90
CA GLU A 135 3.58 -5.25 20.17
C GLU A 135 4.77 -5.30 21.12
N GLN A 136 4.62 -4.67 22.29
CA GLN A 136 5.62 -4.71 23.36
C GLN A 136 5.73 -6.10 23.99
N GLU A 137 4.60 -6.78 24.20
CA GLU A 137 4.58 -8.14 24.74
C GLU A 137 5.22 -9.18 23.81
N LEU A 138 5.14 -8.95 22.48
CA LEU A 138 5.73 -9.83 21.48
C LEU A 138 7.24 -9.59 21.25
N LYS A 139 7.75 -8.48 21.78
CA LYS A 139 9.18 -8.19 21.70
C LYS A 139 9.92 -8.81 22.87
N ASP A 140 10.99 -9.50 22.54
CA ASP A 140 11.90 -10.04 23.56
C ASP A 140 12.57 -8.88 24.32
N ASP A 141 12.57 -8.92 25.65
CA ASP A 141 13.10 -7.91 26.57
C ASP A 141 14.55 -7.46 26.30
N SER A 142 15.21 -8.14 25.37
CA SER A 142 16.62 -7.90 25.01
C SER A 142 16.86 -6.84 23.92
N ARG A 143 15.79 -6.30 23.29
CA ARG A 143 15.91 -5.28 22.24
C ARG A 143 15.48 -3.90 22.71
N THR A 144 16.44 -3.02 22.84
CA THR A 144 16.25 -1.59 23.10
C THR A 144 15.55 -0.93 21.91
N ASP A 145 14.32 -0.47 22.10
CA ASP A 145 13.40 -0.02 21.07
C ASP A 145 13.54 1.44 20.67
N GLU A 146 14.73 1.85 20.29
CA GLU A 146 14.89 3.14 19.59
C GLU A 146 14.28 3.17 18.17
N TYR A 147 14.02 1.99 17.59
CA TYR A 147 13.52 1.90 16.20
C TYR A 147 12.03 2.26 16.05
N GLY A 148 11.20 1.94 17.04
CA GLY A 148 9.77 2.30 17.02
C GLY A 148 9.55 3.81 17.09
N ALA A 149 10.34 4.49 17.92
CA ALA A 149 10.23 5.94 18.13
C ALA A 149 10.57 6.80 16.89
N SER A 150 11.10 6.21 15.82
CA SER A 150 11.46 6.92 14.58
C SER A 150 10.51 6.69 13.41
N GLN A 151 9.37 6.04 13.62
CA GLN A 151 8.42 5.69 12.58
C GLN A 151 7.21 6.64 12.56
N PHE A 152 6.69 6.85 11.35
CA PHE A 152 5.46 7.57 11.11
C PHE A 152 4.35 6.57 10.83
N GLU A 153 3.21 6.75 11.47
CA GLU A 153 1.99 6.02 11.19
C GLU A 153 1.25 6.73 10.06
N VAL A 154 1.03 6.00 8.97
CA VAL A 154 0.28 6.48 7.80
C VAL A 154 -0.91 5.54 7.60
N LEU A 155 -2.09 6.09 7.55
CA LEU A 155 -3.32 5.34 7.32
C LEU A 155 -3.73 5.50 5.86
N GLU A 156 -3.89 4.38 5.18
CA GLU A 156 -4.47 4.31 3.85
C GLU A 156 -5.95 3.99 3.99
N TYR A 157 -6.80 4.81 3.39
CA TYR A 157 -8.25 4.68 3.42
C TYR A 157 -8.76 4.01 2.14
N TRP A 158 -9.61 3.02 2.31
CA TRP A 158 -10.39 2.39 1.25
C TRP A 158 -11.85 2.44 1.65
N GLY A 159 -12.69 3.02 0.83
CA GLY A 159 -14.10 3.09 1.17
C GLY A 159 -14.89 4.01 0.29
N VAL A 160 -16.09 4.31 0.73
CA VAL A 160 -17.03 5.21 0.09
C VAL A 160 -16.98 6.56 0.82
N MET A 161 -17.08 7.64 0.09
CA MET A 161 -17.07 8.98 0.64
C MET A 161 -18.03 9.85 -0.19
N ASP A 162 -18.72 10.76 0.47
CA ASP A 162 -19.58 11.74 -0.21
C ASP A 162 -18.74 12.67 -1.08
N ALA A 163 -19.21 12.95 -2.28
CA ALA A 163 -18.52 13.81 -3.23
C ALA A 163 -18.31 15.24 -2.68
N GLU A 164 -19.26 15.74 -1.89
CA GLU A 164 -19.12 17.03 -1.22
C GLU A 164 -17.91 17.06 -0.28
N TYR A 165 -17.77 16.04 0.58
CA TYR A 165 -16.65 15.96 1.50
C TYR A 165 -15.32 15.81 0.78
N ALA A 166 -15.29 14.98 -0.27
CA ALA A 166 -14.07 14.77 -1.07
C ALA A 166 -13.62 16.08 -1.76
N ARG A 167 -14.55 16.92 -2.24
CA ARG A 167 -14.22 18.27 -2.76
C ARG A 167 -13.69 19.20 -1.67
N GLN A 168 -14.26 19.14 -0.46
CA GLN A 168 -13.78 19.95 0.68
C GLN A 168 -12.34 19.59 1.08
N VAL A 169 -11.95 18.34 0.93
CA VAL A 169 -10.57 17.85 1.19
C VAL A 169 -9.63 18.15 0.02
N GLY A 170 -10.15 18.72 -1.09
CA GLY A 170 -9.35 19.13 -2.24
C GLY A 170 -9.12 18.04 -3.28
N MET A 171 -9.94 16.99 -3.30
CA MET A 171 -9.92 16.00 -4.37
C MET A 171 -10.54 16.55 -5.65
N GLU A 172 -9.90 16.29 -6.78
CA GLU A 172 -10.45 16.60 -8.10
C GLU A 172 -11.51 15.55 -8.45
N ILE A 173 -12.77 15.95 -8.51
CA ILE A 173 -13.91 15.13 -8.91
C ILE A 173 -14.53 15.72 -10.15
N ASP A 174 -14.97 14.86 -11.06
CA ASP A 174 -15.64 15.27 -12.29
C ASP A 174 -16.83 16.20 -12.00
N GLU A 175 -16.97 17.27 -12.78
CA GLU A 175 -18.02 18.29 -12.62
C GLU A 175 -19.45 17.73 -12.73
N GLY A 176 -19.61 16.52 -13.26
CA GLY A 176 -20.91 15.85 -13.44
C GLY A 176 -21.39 15.03 -12.25
N VAL A 177 -20.60 14.92 -11.19
CA VAL A 177 -20.96 14.16 -9.98
C VAL A 177 -21.70 15.08 -9.02
N ASP A 178 -22.91 14.67 -8.59
CA ASP A 178 -23.69 15.43 -7.60
C ASP A 178 -23.01 15.36 -6.22
N ASP A 179 -23.22 16.37 -5.38
CA ASP A 179 -22.63 16.44 -4.03
C ASP A 179 -23.08 15.31 -3.12
N LEU A 180 -24.25 14.75 -3.39
CA LEU A 180 -24.81 13.61 -2.65
C LEU A 180 -24.40 12.25 -3.23
N ASP A 181 -23.68 12.23 -4.34
CA ASP A 181 -23.21 10.97 -4.90
C ASP A 181 -22.07 10.40 -4.07
N GLU A 182 -22.15 9.10 -3.84
CA GLU A 182 -21.10 8.35 -3.19
C GLU A 182 -19.99 8.00 -4.20
N ILE A 183 -18.77 8.32 -3.86
CA ILE A 183 -17.60 7.98 -4.67
C ILE A 183 -16.71 6.98 -3.94
N GLN A 184 -16.22 6.00 -4.67
CA GLN A 184 -15.28 5.03 -4.14
C GLN A 184 -13.88 5.61 -4.15
N ILE A 185 -13.24 5.65 -2.99
CA ILE A 185 -11.93 6.28 -2.77
C ILE A 185 -10.91 5.27 -2.28
N ASN A 186 -9.69 5.48 -2.76
CA ASN A 186 -8.47 4.92 -2.23
C ASN A 186 -7.51 6.09 -1.96
N ALA A 187 -7.33 6.47 -0.69
CA ALA A 187 -6.55 7.61 -0.25
C ALA A 187 -5.54 7.28 0.85
#